data_0654f580f9d98e6083dfdf33eaa6a70b
#
_entry.id   0654f580f9d98e6083dfdf33eaa6a70b
#
_cell.length_a   1.000
_cell.length_b   1.000
_cell.length_c   1.000
_cell.angle_alpha   90.00
_cell.angle_beta   90.00
_cell.angle_gamma   90.00
#
_symmetry.space_group_name_H-M   'P 1'
#
loop_
_entity.id
_entity.type
_entity.pdbx_description
1 polymer ?
#
loop_
_entity_poly.entity_id
_entity_poly.type
_entity_poly.pdbx_seq_one_letter_code
_entity_poly.pdbx_strand_id
1 'polypeptide(L)'
;MAMKLKDNEALALKSLKDALLQKYDVLDFRVFGSKIKGLDRPDSDIDVMIELAEYNSSIASEIDDIIFEINLAHDDFISVVIFGKKEIEEGPLSESPIYKVCKREGVSL
;
A
#
# COMPACT_ATOMS: atom_id res chain seq x y z
N MET A 1 -13.86 12.69 0.66
CA MET A 1 -13.36 12.64 2.05
C MET A 1 -11.86 12.84 2.05
N ALA A 2 -11.37 13.74 2.88
CA ALA A 2 -9.94 14.03 2.92
C ALA A 2 -9.21 13.05 3.83
N MET A 3 -8.08 12.52 3.35
CA MET A 3 -7.18 11.73 4.18
C MET A 3 -6.46 12.64 5.17
N LYS A 4 -6.27 12.14 6.39
CA LYS A 4 -5.49 12.84 7.40
C LYS A 4 -4.07 12.29 7.41
N LEU A 5 -3.21 12.89 6.58
CA LEU A 5 -1.80 12.53 6.51
C LEU A 5 -0.94 13.69 7.00
N LYS A 6 0.08 13.36 7.79
CA LYS A 6 1.13 14.31 8.13
C LYS A 6 2.02 14.53 6.91
N ASP A 7 2.78 15.63 6.90
CA ASP A 7 3.67 15.93 5.78
C ASP A 7 4.69 14.80 5.53
N ASN A 8 5.29 14.27 6.59
CA ASN A 8 6.25 13.17 6.44
C ASN A 8 5.59 11.89 5.95
N GLU A 9 4.33 11.66 6.31
CA GLU A 9 3.56 10.51 5.83
C GLU A 9 3.26 10.63 4.34
N ALA A 10 2.86 11.81 3.90
CA ALA A 10 2.60 12.06 2.48
C ALA A 10 3.87 11.90 1.65
N LEU A 11 5.01 12.39 2.15
CA LEU A 11 6.29 12.24 1.48
C LEU A 11 6.73 10.78 1.41
N ALA A 12 6.54 10.02 2.50
CA ALA A 12 6.87 8.60 2.52
C ALA A 12 6.05 7.81 1.51
N LEU A 13 4.75 8.07 1.43
CA LEU A 13 3.87 7.43 0.46
C LEU A 13 4.26 7.75 -0.98
N LYS A 14 4.60 9.01 -1.24
CA LYS A 14 5.07 9.41 -2.57
C LYS A 14 6.37 8.70 -2.93
N SER A 15 7.31 8.62 -2.00
CA SER A 15 8.58 7.91 -2.21
C SER A 15 8.35 6.44 -2.51
N LEU A 16 7.45 5.80 -1.78
CA LEU A 16 7.11 4.39 -2.00
C LEU A 16 6.49 4.19 -3.39
N LYS A 17 5.49 4.99 -3.72
CA LYS A 17 4.82 4.88 -5.00
C LYS A 17 5.79 5.10 -6.16
N ASP A 18 6.62 6.14 -6.09
CA ASP A 18 7.59 6.43 -7.13
C ASP A 18 8.61 5.30 -7.30
N ALA A 19 9.10 4.74 -6.20
CA ALA A 19 10.06 3.63 -6.23
C ALA A 19 9.44 2.39 -6.89
N LEU A 20 8.19 2.09 -6.58
CA LEU A 20 7.50 0.95 -7.16
C LEU A 20 7.21 1.15 -8.64
N LEU A 21 6.81 2.35 -9.04
CA LEU A 21 6.52 2.67 -10.44
C LEU A 21 7.76 2.56 -11.33
N GLN A 22 8.94 2.77 -10.77
CA GLN A 22 10.20 2.66 -11.51
C GLN A 22 10.61 1.22 -11.76
N LYS A 23 10.17 0.28 -10.92
CA LYS A 23 10.62 -1.12 -10.98
C LYS A 23 9.56 -2.11 -11.41
N TYR A 24 8.29 -1.79 -11.17
CA TYR A 24 7.20 -2.76 -11.34
C TYR A 24 6.03 -2.13 -12.06
N ASP A 25 5.18 -2.99 -12.64
CA ASP A 25 3.94 -2.57 -13.27
C ASP A 25 2.85 -2.52 -12.19
N VAL A 26 2.67 -1.34 -11.61
CA VAL A 26 1.71 -1.10 -10.51
C VAL A 26 0.34 -0.83 -11.11
N LEU A 27 -0.60 -1.72 -10.85
CA LEU A 27 -1.97 -1.61 -11.36
C LEU A 27 -2.88 -0.81 -10.45
N ASP A 28 -2.61 -0.83 -9.14
CA ASP A 28 -3.39 -0.08 -8.16
C ASP A 28 -2.54 0.22 -6.94
N PHE A 29 -2.79 1.36 -6.31
CA PHE A 29 -2.09 1.80 -5.12
C PHE A 29 -3.07 2.61 -4.29
N ARG A 30 -3.52 2.08 -3.16
CA ARG A 30 -4.55 2.69 -2.34
C ARG A 30 -4.16 2.75 -0.88
N VAL A 31 -4.51 3.85 -0.23
CA VAL A 31 -4.44 3.96 1.23
C VAL A 31 -5.81 3.58 1.79
N PHE A 32 -5.82 2.77 2.82
CA PHE A 32 -7.06 2.33 3.46
C PHE A 32 -6.90 2.34 4.98
N GLY A 33 -7.95 1.95 5.69
CA GLY A 33 -7.92 1.83 7.15
C GLY A 33 -8.16 3.14 7.88
N SER A 34 -7.59 3.28 9.07
CA SER A 34 -7.89 4.38 9.98
C SER A 34 -7.51 5.75 9.43
N LYS A 35 -6.46 5.85 8.63
CA LYS A 35 -6.04 7.13 8.03
C LYS A 35 -7.12 7.71 7.11
N ILE A 36 -7.81 6.84 6.38
CA ILE A 36 -8.90 7.25 5.49
C ILE A 36 -10.13 7.70 6.29
N LYS A 37 -10.43 6.97 7.36
CA LYS A 37 -11.63 7.21 8.16
C LYS A 37 -11.48 8.36 9.15
N GLY A 38 -10.28 8.91 9.28
CA GLY A 38 -10.01 9.98 10.24
C GLY A 38 -10.07 9.53 11.69
N LEU A 39 -9.91 8.23 11.92
CA LEU A 39 -9.94 7.62 13.25
C LEU A 39 -8.54 7.30 13.77
N ASP A 40 -7.52 7.70 13.04
CA ASP A 40 -6.15 7.38 13.35
C ASP A 40 -5.66 8.09 14.60
N ARG A 41 -4.71 7.46 15.23
CA ARG A 41 -3.90 8.06 16.30
C ARG A 41 -2.58 8.53 15.68
N PRO A 42 -1.84 9.43 16.35
CA PRO A 42 -0.57 9.92 15.82
C PRO A 42 0.44 8.80 15.50
N ASP A 43 0.34 7.68 16.20
CA ASP A 43 1.25 6.54 16.05
C ASP A 43 0.66 5.37 15.25
N SER A 44 -0.50 5.56 14.59
CA SER A 44 -1.08 4.47 13.82
C SER A 44 -0.37 4.27 12.50
N ASP A 45 -0.32 3.01 12.04
CA ASP A 45 0.30 2.64 10.77
C ASP A 45 -0.49 3.21 9.59
N ILE A 46 0.23 3.45 8.50
CA ILE A 46 -0.39 3.78 7.23
C ILE A 46 -0.60 2.47 6.48
N ASP A 47 -1.85 2.11 6.24
CA ASP A 47 -2.19 0.86 5.56
C ASP A 47 -2.31 1.11 4.06
N VAL A 48 -1.57 0.36 3.26
CA VAL A 48 -1.52 0.51 1.81
C VAL A 48 -1.82 -0.82 1.14
N MET A 49 -2.71 -0.79 0.16
CA MET A 49 -2.97 -1.92 -0.72
C MET A 49 -2.32 -1.66 -2.08
N ILE A 50 -1.58 -2.63 -2.57
CA ILE A 50 -0.86 -2.55 -3.85
C ILE A 50 -1.27 -3.74 -4.70
N GLU A 51 -1.60 -3.48 -5.95
CA GLU A 51 -1.84 -4.53 -6.93
C GLU A 51 -0.78 -4.43 -8.01
N LEU A 52 -0.10 -5.54 -8.30
CA LEU A 52 0.97 -5.61 -9.28
C LEU A 52 0.59 -6.58 -10.40
N ALA A 53 1.01 -6.26 -11.61
CA ALA A 53 0.82 -7.15 -12.76
C ALA A 53 1.55 -8.48 -12.56
N GLU A 54 2.73 -8.43 -11.96
CA GLU A 54 3.50 -9.62 -11.60
C GLU A 54 3.90 -9.53 -10.14
N TYR A 55 3.73 -10.62 -9.40
CA TYR A 55 4.08 -10.68 -7.99
C TYR A 55 4.55 -12.08 -7.63
N ASN A 56 5.71 -12.16 -6.98
CA ASN A 56 6.30 -13.40 -6.51
C ASN A 56 7.14 -13.13 -5.26
N SER A 57 7.72 -14.18 -4.68
CA SER A 57 8.50 -14.06 -3.44
C SER A 57 9.74 -13.17 -3.59
N SER A 58 10.34 -13.15 -4.76
CA SER A 58 11.50 -12.30 -5.03
C SER A 58 11.10 -10.83 -5.02
N ILE A 59 10.00 -10.49 -5.68
CA ILE A 59 9.46 -9.12 -5.69
C ILE A 59 9.03 -8.71 -4.29
N ALA A 60 8.39 -9.62 -3.54
CA ALA A 60 7.98 -9.36 -2.16
C ALA A 60 9.17 -8.96 -1.29
N SER A 61 10.28 -9.67 -1.41
CA SER A 61 11.49 -9.38 -0.65
C SER A 61 12.07 -8.02 -1.02
N GLU A 62 12.12 -7.69 -2.30
CA GLU A 62 12.60 -6.38 -2.76
C GLU A 62 11.73 -5.24 -2.22
N ILE A 63 10.41 -5.42 -2.24
CA ILE A 63 9.48 -4.39 -1.74
C ILE A 63 9.62 -4.22 -0.23
N ASP A 64 9.79 -5.32 0.51
CA ASP A 64 10.02 -5.24 1.95
C ASP A 64 11.24 -4.39 2.28
N ASP A 65 12.32 -4.54 1.52
CA ASP A 65 13.53 -3.75 1.70
C ASP A 65 13.28 -2.26 1.41
N ILE A 66 12.53 -1.97 0.35
CA ILE A 66 12.16 -0.60 -0.01
C ILE A 66 11.34 0.05 1.11
N ILE A 67 10.35 -0.67 1.63
CA ILE A 67 9.49 -0.17 2.70
C ILE A 67 10.28 0.06 3.97
N PHE A 68 11.17 -0.85 4.32
CA PHE A 68 12.03 -0.70 5.50
C PHE A 68 12.86 0.60 5.42
N GLU A 69 13.49 0.84 4.27
CA GLU A 69 14.30 2.04 4.09
C GLU A 69 13.46 3.31 4.14
N ILE A 70 12.28 3.30 3.54
CA ILE A 70 11.38 4.46 3.54
C ILE A 70 10.87 4.75 4.95
N ASN A 71 10.45 3.73 5.69
CA ASN A 71 10.00 3.90 7.07
C ASN A 71 11.09 4.48 7.95
N LEU A 72 12.31 4.01 7.77
CA LEU A 72 13.45 4.49 8.52
C LEU A 72 13.79 5.95 8.18
N ALA A 73 13.78 6.28 6.89
CA ALA A 73 14.13 7.62 6.42
C ALA A 73 13.12 8.69 6.82
N HIS A 74 11.83 8.33 6.89
CA HIS A 74 10.75 9.27 7.16
C HIS A 74 10.16 9.15 8.56
N ASP A 75 10.69 8.24 9.38
CA ASP A 75 10.20 7.96 10.73
C ASP A 75 8.70 7.63 10.72
N ASP A 76 8.30 6.77 9.80
CA ASP A 76 6.93 6.35 9.60
C ASP A 76 6.78 4.84 9.66
N PHE A 77 5.52 4.38 9.73
CA PHE A 77 5.17 2.96 9.73
C PHE A 77 4.16 2.70 8.63
N ILE A 78 4.66 2.36 7.44
CA ILE A 78 3.82 1.93 6.33
C ILE A 78 3.73 0.41 6.37
N SER A 79 2.49 -0.10 6.38
CA SER A 79 2.20 -1.53 6.27
C SER A 79 1.52 -1.77 4.93
N VAL A 80 1.96 -2.79 4.19
CA VAL A 80 1.41 -3.05 2.86
C VAL A 80 0.75 -4.41 2.77
N VAL A 81 -0.29 -4.48 1.95
CA VAL A 81 -0.89 -5.73 1.49
C VAL A 81 -0.74 -5.71 -0.03
N ILE A 82 -0.13 -6.75 -0.59
CA ILE A 82 0.17 -6.81 -2.02
C ILE A 82 -0.58 -7.96 -2.67
N PHE A 83 -1.22 -7.67 -3.79
CA PHE A 83 -1.94 -8.65 -4.60
C PHE A 83 -1.33 -8.70 -6.00
N GLY A 84 -1.11 -9.91 -6.51
CA GLY A 84 -0.75 -10.10 -7.90
C GLY A 84 -2.00 -10.21 -8.76
N LYS A 85 -1.99 -9.60 -9.94
CA LYS A 85 -3.14 -9.65 -10.85
C LYS A 85 -3.60 -11.08 -11.14
N LYS A 86 -2.65 -11.97 -11.38
CA LYS A 86 -2.96 -13.36 -11.69
C LYS A 86 -3.66 -14.07 -10.52
N GLU A 87 -3.21 -13.79 -9.29
CA GLU A 87 -3.80 -14.38 -8.10
C GLU A 87 -5.26 -13.91 -7.91
N ILE A 88 -5.54 -12.66 -8.26
CA ILE A 88 -6.89 -12.11 -8.15
C ILE A 88 -7.79 -12.68 -9.25
N GLU A 89 -7.31 -12.76 -10.49
CA GLU A 89 -8.12 -13.20 -11.62
C GLU A 89 -8.35 -14.72 -11.64
N GLU A 90 -7.36 -15.51 -11.23
CA GLU A 90 -7.39 -16.97 -11.32
C GLU A 90 -7.61 -17.68 -10.00
N GLY A 91 -7.47 -16.98 -8.89
CA GLY A 91 -7.59 -17.55 -7.55
C GLY A 91 -8.75 -16.95 -6.76
N PRO A 92 -8.89 -17.35 -5.51
CA PRO A 92 -9.99 -16.88 -4.65
C PRO A 92 -9.73 -15.52 -4.01
N LEU A 93 -8.62 -14.85 -4.27
CA LEU A 93 -8.26 -13.61 -3.59
C LEU A 93 -9.23 -12.45 -3.88
N SER A 94 -9.90 -12.47 -5.05
CA SER A 94 -10.92 -11.46 -5.35
C SER A 94 -12.08 -11.49 -4.37
N GLU A 95 -12.30 -12.64 -3.71
CA GLU A 95 -13.32 -12.82 -2.68
C GLU A 95 -12.81 -12.52 -1.28
N SER A 96 -11.52 -12.21 -1.13
CA SER A 96 -10.93 -11.86 0.16
C SER A 96 -11.61 -10.63 0.76
N PRO A 97 -12.02 -10.67 2.04
CA PRO A 97 -12.63 -9.50 2.68
C PRO A 97 -11.73 -8.26 2.64
N ILE A 98 -10.42 -8.43 2.84
CA ILE A 98 -9.50 -7.30 2.83
C ILE A 98 -9.38 -6.69 1.42
N TYR A 99 -9.35 -7.51 0.38
CA TYR A 99 -9.32 -7.01 -1.00
C TYR A 99 -10.56 -6.19 -1.31
N LYS A 100 -11.73 -6.72 -0.95
CA LYS A 100 -13.02 -6.03 -1.18
C LYS A 100 -13.10 -4.71 -0.42
N VAL A 101 -12.65 -4.68 0.83
CA VAL A 101 -12.63 -3.46 1.63
C VAL A 101 -11.71 -2.42 1.01
N CYS A 102 -10.51 -2.81 0.59
CA CYS A 102 -9.56 -1.90 -0.04
C CYS A 102 -10.11 -1.29 -1.32
N LYS A 103 -10.77 -2.10 -2.15
CA LYS A 103 -11.36 -1.61 -3.41
C LYS A 103 -12.54 -0.69 -3.17
N ARG A 104 -13.32 -0.94 -2.13
CA ARG A 104 -14.51 -0.13 -1.81
C ARG A 104 -14.17 1.15 -1.07
N GLU A 105 -13.30 1.07 -0.08
CA GLU A 105 -13.05 2.16 0.86
C GLU A 105 -11.69 2.84 0.68
N GLY A 106 -10.75 2.18 0.02
CA GLY A 106 -9.41 2.73 -0.17
C GLY A 106 -9.41 3.93 -1.11
N VAL A 107 -8.48 4.86 -0.85
CA VAL A 107 -8.30 6.05 -1.68
C VAL A 107 -7.07 5.84 -2.56
N SER A 108 -7.30 5.90 -3.87
CA SER A 108 -6.24 5.75 -4.87
C SER A 108 -5.33 6.98 -4.87
N LEU A 109 -4.03 6.73 -4.92
CA LEU A 109 -3.04 7.80 -4.98
C LEU A 109 -2.35 7.86 -6.35
#